data_cd2a3508838e254f65fc1eef9be29345
#
_entry.id   cd2a3508838e254f65fc1eef9be29345
#
_cell.length_a   1.000
_cell.length_b   1.000
_cell.length_c   1.000
_cell.angle_alpha   90.00
_cell.angle_beta   90.00
_cell.angle_gamma   90.00
#
_symmetry.space_group_name_H-M   'P 1'
#
loop_
_entity.id
_entity.type
_entity.pdbx_description
1 polymer ?
#
loop_
_entity_poly.entity_id
_entity_poly.type
_entity_poly.pdbx_seq_one_letter_code
_entity_poly.pdbx_strand_id
1 'polypeptide(L)'
;MTDKKNPKWVPQLLAWYDVHKRELPWRDCGDPYKIWVSEVMSQQTRIEAMKPYYDNWMRLFPTLEDLAKASEDEVVHAWQGLGYYSRARNLRLGVKDVVENYGGIVPRDRKTMESLKGVGSYTAGAVLSMAYNEPEVAVDGNVLRIYARLYRIFDDILSTKGKKAITAIVEETLPHDRPGDFNQALMDFGSAVCIPKTPRCGECPIVNMCEAYQYKDTDKLPVRIKKTKVVEVPLFVGILQYEDYYLLHKRPNRGLLRSMWEFPSVEMVSAFDEGERGLEELVKDLGFELALQPVLVKEITHIFSHRKWFMKAFRGDLTYAGDAKNITVEAIQKQLPKDWMLIKRDEFADYAWAGPHGKLTEMAK
;
A
#
# COMPACT_ATOMS: atom_id res chain seq x y z
N MET A 1 40.10 -11.50 0.21
CA MET A 1 39.23 -10.58 -0.56
C MET A 1 38.55 -11.43 -1.62
N THR A 2 37.28 -11.76 -1.43
CA THR A 2 36.48 -12.50 -2.43
C THR A 2 36.33 -11.62 -3.65
N ASP A 3 36.56 -12.19 -4.82
CA ASP A 3 36.35 -11.51 -6.10
C ASP A 3 34.91 -11.11 -6.22
N LYS A 4 34.60 -9.79 -6.05
CA LYS A 4 33.24 -9.26 -6.02
C LYS A 4 32.57 -9.28 -7.40
N LYS A 5 33.33 -9.43 -8.49
CA LYS A 5 32.81 -9.34 -9.88
C LYS A 5 32.21 -10.65 -10.43
N ASN A 6 32.34 -11.79 -9.76
CA ASN A 6 31.63 -13.04 -10.08
C ASN A 6 31.60 -13.93 -8.84
N PRO A 7 30.84 -13.57 -7.84
CA PRO A 7 30.85 -14.31 -6.60
C PRO A 7 30.24 -15.71 -6.81
N LYS A 8 30.95 -16.74 -6.35
CA LYS A 8 30.55 -18.15 -6.48
C LYS A 8 29.16 -18.49 -5.91
N TRP A 9 28.59 -17.61 -5.10
CA TRP A 9 27.24 -17.80 -4.52
C TRP A 9 26.11 -17.50 -5.51
N VAL A 10 26.30 -16.67 -6.53
CA VAL A 10 25.26 -16.30 -7.51
C VAL A 10 24.74 -17.52 -8.28
N PRO A 11 25.58 -18.37 -8.88
CA PRO A 11 25.11 -19.61 -9.51
C PRO A 11 24.36 -20.55 -8.56
N GLN A 12 24.77 -20.62 -7.28
CA GLN A 12 24.09 -21.46 -6.28
C GLN A 12 22.71 -20.90 -5.91
N LEU A 13 22.58 -19.58 -5.79
CA LEU A 13 21.29 -18.92 -5.58
C LEU A 13 20.35 -19.14 -6.77
N LEU A 14 20.84 -19.00 -8.00
CA LEU A 14 20.04 -19.23 -9.20
C LEU A 14 19.62 -20.69 -9.35
N ALA A 15 20.51 -21.64 -9.06
CA ALA A 15 20.15 -23.06 -9.05
C ALA A 15 19.09 -23.38 -7.99
N TRP A 16 19.16 -22.77 -6.82
CA TRP A 16 18.10 -22.88 -5.81
C TRP A 16 16.78 -22.28 -6.31
N TYR A 17 16.83 -21.12 -6.95
CA TYR A 17 15.66 -20.45 -7.51
C TYR A 17 14.98 -21.30 -8.58
N ASP A 18 15.71 -21.88 -9.48
CA ASP A 18 15.16 -22.73 -10.56
C ASP A 18 14.30 -23.88 -10.03
N VAL A 19 14.62 -24.38 -8.82
CA VAL A 19 13.88 -25.48 -8.17
C VAL A 19 12.75 -24.97 -7.25
N HIS A 20 12.93 -23.79 -6.63
CA HIS A 20 12.06 -23.33 -5.54
C HIS A 20 11.23 -22.08 -5.88
N LYS A 21 11.34 -21.57 -7.12
CA LYS A 21 10.58 -20.39 -7.54
C LYS A 21 9.07 -20.61 -7.38
N ARG A 22 8.39 -19.62 -6.83
CA ARG A 22 6.94 -19.67 -6.67
C ARG A 22 6.25 -19.53 -8.03
N GLU A 23 5.17 -20.27 -8.24
CA GLU A 23 4.27 -20.09 -9.38
C GLU A 23 3.40 -18.87 -9.11
N LEU A 24 3.59 -17.81 -9.90
CA LEU A 24 2.87 -16.55 -9.76
C LEU A 24 2.36 -16.08 -11.14
N PRO A 25 1.11 -15.54 -11.23
CA PRO A 25 0.51 -15.16 -12.51
C PRO A 25 1.30 -14.13 -13.32
N TRP A 26 2.11 -13.33 -12.65
CA TRP A 26 2.96 -12.29 -13.25
C TRP A 26 4.40 -12.71 -13.50
N ARG A 27 4.74 -13.97 -13.17
CA ARG A 27 6.07 -14.51 -13.39
C ARG A 27 6.14 -15.19 -14.75
N ASP A 28 7.27 -15.10 -15.42
CA ASP A 28 7.53 -15.68 -16.73
C ASP A 28 6.54 -15.24 -17.84
N CYS A 29 5.77 -14.14 -17.62
CA CYS A 29 4.78 -13.65 -18.59
C CYS A 29 5.36 -12.66 -19.62
N GLY A 30 6.54 -12.09 -19.37
CA GLY A 30 7.18 -11.09 -20.24
C GLY A 30 6.37 -9.80 -20.44
N ASP A 31 5.28 -9.60 -19.71
CA ASP A 31 4.39 -8.44 -19.84
C ASP A 31 4.78 -7.36 -18.81
N PRO A 32 5.34 -6.22 -19.24
CA PRO A 32 5.82 -5.18 -18.33
C PRO A 32 4.69 -4.54 -17.51
N TYR A 33 3.47 -4.47 -18.04
CA TYR A 33 2.33 -3.95 -17.30
C TYR A 33 1.94 -4.87 -16.14
N LYS A 34 1.83 -6.16 -16.39
CA LYS A 34 1.48 -7.17 -15.39
C LYS A 34 2.52 -7.23 -14.27
N ILE A 35 3.80 -7.17 -14.64
CA ILE A 35 4.92 -7.12 -13.69
C ILE A 35 4.86 -5.82 -12.89
N TRP A 36 4.65 -4.67 -13.51
CA TRP A 36 4.56 -3.38 -12.83
C TRP A 36 3.41 -3.36 -11.81
N VAL A 37 2.23 -3.82 -12.18
CA VAL A 37 1.08 -3.94 -11.26
C VAL A 37 1.44 -4.82 -10.07
N SER A 38 2.03 -6.01 -10.30
CA SER A 38 2.39 -6.93 -9.23
C SER A 38 3.42 -6.32 -8.27
N GLU A 39 4.43 -5.63 -8.79
CA GLU A 39 5.47 -4.98 -8.01
C GLU A 39 4.92 -3.84 -7.14
N VAL A 40 3.99 -3.05 -7.67
CA VAL A 40 3.31 -2.01 -6.90
C VAL A 40 2.39 -2.60 -5.83
N MET A 41 1.67 -3.68 -6.13
CA MET A 41 0.81 -4.36 -5.16
C MET A 41 1.60 -5.04 -4.04
N SER A 42 2.75 -5.63 -4.34
CA SER A 42 3.59 -6.34 -3.37
C SER A 42 4.28 -5.42 -2.35
N GLN A 43 4.37 -4.12 -2.64
CA GLN A 43 4.94 -3.16 -1.70
C GLN A 43 4.20 -3.19 -0.36
N GLN A 44 4.85 -3.67 0.70
CA GLN A 44 4.31 -3.81 2.06
C GLN A 44 3.07 -4.72 2.17
N THR A 45 2.82 -5.56 1.16
CA THR A 45 1.72 -6.54 1.15
C THR A 45 2.30 -7.94 0.93
N ARG A 46 1.81 -8.92 1.67
CA ARG A 46 2.24 -10.32 1.48
C ARG A 46 1.67 -10.87 0.17
N ILE A 47 2.46 -11.65 -0.55
CA ILE A 47 2.08 -12.21 -1.86
C ILE A 47 0.73 -12.95 -1.80
N GLU A 48 0.53 -13.83 -0.81
CA GLU A 48 -0.72 -14.59 -0.69
C GLU A 48 -1.94 -13.68 -0.45
N ALA A 49 -1.75 -12.58 0.28
CA ALA A 49 -2.83 -11.62 0.52
C ALA A 49 -3.14 -10.76 -0.72
N MET A 50 -2.17 -10.53 -1.61
CA MET A 50 -2.39 -9.70 -2.78
C MET A 50 -2.94 -10.46 -4.00
N LYS A 51 -2.74 -11.77 -4.10
CA LYS A 51 -3.19 -12.58 -5.27
C LYS A 51 -4.64 -12.32 -5.68
N PRO A 52 -5.65 -12.37 -4.77
CA PRO A 52 -7.05 -12.12 -5.15
C PRO A 52 -7.27 -10.70 -5.69
N TYR A 53 -6.51 -9.71 -5.18
CA TYR A 53 -6.58 -8.33 -5.67
C TYR A 53 -5.94 -8.19 -7.04
N TYR A 54 -4.83 -8.88 -7.29
CA TYR A 54 -4.19 -8.90 -8.60
C TYR A 54 -5.11 -9.52 -9.66
N ASP A 55 -5.74 -10.65 -9.37
CA ASP A 55 -6.66 -11.32 -10.28
C ASP A 55 -7.87 -10.44 -10.59
N ASN A 56 -8.46 -9.81 -9.57
CA ASN A 56 -9.54 -8.85 -9.75
C ASN A 56 -9.10 -7.62 -10.57
N TRP A 57 -7.89 -7.11 -10.32
CA TRP A 57 -7.33 -5.98 -11.07
C TRP A 57 -7.14 -6.30 -12.53
N MET A 58 -6.57 -7.47 -12.86
CA MET A 58 -6.37 -7.91 -14.24
C MET A 58 -7.70 -8.18 -14.98
N ARG A 59 -8.76 -8.52 -14.24
CA ARG A 59 -10.12 -8.64 -14.80
C ARG A 59 -10.73 -7.27 -15.11
N LEU A 60 -10.51 -6.26 -14.26
CA LEU A 60 -11.06 -4.91 -14.42
C LEU A 60 -10.23 -4.06 -15.39
N PHE A 61 -8.93 -4.18 -15.33
CA PHE A 61 -7.96 -3.38 -16.11
C PHE A 61 -6.94 -4.32 -16.78
N PRO A 62 -7.35 -5.11 -17.77
CA PRO A 62 -6.48 -6.11 -18.41
C PRO A 62 -5.31 -5.50 -19.18
N THR A 63 -5.44 -4.25 -19.63
CA THR A 63 -4.42 -3.52 -20.43
C THR A 63 -4.04 -2.18 -19.80
N LEU A 64 -2.93 -1.60 -20.26
CA LEU A 64 -2.52 -0.24 -19.91
C LEU A 64 -3.61 0.79 -20.25
N GLU A 65 -4.23 0.63 -21.43
CA GLU A 65 -5.26 1.53 -21.95
C GLU A 65 -6.52 1.50 -21.08
N ASP A 66 -6.91 0.32 -20.57
CA ASP A 66 -8.06 0.19 -19.68
C ASP A 66 -7.81 0.92 -18.36
N LEU A 67 -6.61 0.74 -17.77
CA LEU A 67 -6.24 1.46 -16.56
C LEU A 67 -6.09 2.97 -16.78
N ALA A 68 -5.56 3.40 -17.92
CA ALA A 68 -5.41 4.81 -18.26
C ALA A 68 -6.76 5.53 -18.38
N LYS A 69 -7.78 4.85 -18.92
CA LYS A 69 -9.15 5.38 -19.10
C LYS A 69 -9.95 5.38 -17.79
N ALA A 70 -9.62 4.51 -16.85
CA ALA A 70 -10.35 4.37 -15.59
C ALA A 70 -10.30 5.67 -14.77
N SER A 71 -11.38 5.99 -14.09
CA SER A 71 -11.44 7.10 -13.13
C SER A 71 -10.60 6.80 -11.89
N GLU A 72 -10.27 7.84 -11.12
CA GLU A 72 -9.55 7.65 -9.85
C GLU A 72 -10.40 6.83 -8.86
N ASP A 73 -11.70 7.07 -8.83
CA ASP A 73 -12.62 6.39 -7.90
C ASP A 73 -12.73 4.90 -8.21
N GLU A 74 -12.84 4.49 -9.48
CA GLU A 74 -12.80 3.07 -9.90
C GLU A 74 -11.51 2.37 -9.49
N VAL A 75 -10.37 3.04 -9.71
CA VAL A 75 -9.05 2.48 -9.37
C VAL A 75 -8.86 2.35 -7.85
N VAL A 76 -9.31 3.33 -7.08
CA VAL A 76 -9.23 3.29 -5.61
C VAL A 76 -10.21 2.24 -5.05
N HIS A 77 -11.37 2.08 -5.65
CA HIS A 77 -12.34 1.05 -5.30
C HIS A 77 -11.77 -0.36 -5.55
N ALA A 78 -11.21 -0.61 -6.73
CA ALA A 78 -10.56 -1.89 -7.07
C ALA A 78 -9.38 -2.24 -6.13
N TRP A 79 -8.76 -1.22 -5.50
CA TRP A 79 -7.64 -1.38 -4.56
C TRP A 79 -8.08 -1.50 -3.10
N GLN A 80 -9.38 -1.41 -2.82
CA GLN A 80 -9.90 -1.36 -1.46
C GLN A 80 -9.49 -2.59 -0.64
N GLY A 81 -8.90 -2.36 0.54
CA GLY A 81 -8.39 -3.41 1.42
C GLY A 81 -6.87 -3.61 1.38
N LEU A 82 -6.19 -3.29 0.27
CA LEU A 82 -4.72 -3.40 0.18
C LEU A 82 -3.96 -2.33 0.98
N GLY A 83 -4.61 -1.20 1.26
CA GLY A 83 -3.96 -0.07 1.94
C GLY A 83 -2.97 0.70 1.05
N TYR A 84 -2.40 1.79 1.61
CA TYR A 84 -1.46 2.65 0.87
C TYR A 84 -1.98 3.05 -0.53
N TYR A 85 -3.18 3.58 -0.60
CA TYR A 85 -3.93 3.90 -1.82
C TYR A 85 -3.23 4.86 -2.79
N SER A 86 -2.23 5.60 -2.30
CA SER A 86 -1.35 6.39 -3.18
C SER A 86 -0.63 5.53 -4.21
N ARG A 87 -0.40 4.24 -3.94
CA ARG A 87 0.20 3.30 -4.89
C ARG A 87 -0.70 3.13 -6.12
N ALA A 88 -1.99 2.84 -5.91
CA ALA A 88 -2.97 2.69 -6.98
C ALA A 88 -3.10 3.96 -7.83
N ARG A 89 -3.24 5.13 -7.17
CA ARG A 89 -3.31 6.42 -7.85
C ARG A 89 -2.06 6.73 -8.67
N ASN A 90 -0.90 6.51 -8.08
CA ASN A 90 0.36 6.75 -8.76
C ASN A 90 0.58 5.77 -9.92
N LEU A 91 0.22 4.50 -9.76
CA LEU A 91 0.25 3.51 -10.84
C LEU A 91 -0.63 3.95 -12.01
N ARG A 92 -1.89 4.35 -11.74
CA ARG A 92 -2.78 4.88 -12.78
C ARG A 92 -2.18 6.09 -13.50
N LEU A 93 -1.63 7.05 -12.75
CA LEU A 93 -1.01 8.26 -13.34
C LEU A 93 0.23 7.91 -14.16
N GLY A 94 1.07 6.99 -13.69
CA GLY A 94 2.23 6.53 -14.45
C GLY A 94 1.83 5.77 -15.72
N VAL A 95 0.82 4.91 -15.64
CA VAL A 95 0.28 4.20 -16.80
C VAL A 95 -0.37 5.15 -17.80
N LYS A 96 -1.11 6.15 -17.32
CA LYS A 96 -1.69 7.19 -18.18
C LYS A 96 -0.60 7.96 -18.93
N ASP A 97 0.48 8.30 -18.26
CA ASP A 97 1.64 8.96 -18.88
C ASP A 97 2.27 8.07 -19.98
N VAL A 98 2.38 6.75 -19.74
CA VAL A 98 2.86 5.79 -20.74
C VAL A 98 1.95 5.76 -21.98
N VAL A 99 0.64 5.76 -21.82
CA VAL A 99 -0.30 5.74 -22.93
C VAL A 99 -0.26 7.06 -23.71
N GLU A 100 -0.24 8.20 -23.01
CA GLU A 100 -0.30 9.54 -23.63
C GLU A 100 1.02 9.96 -24.29
N ASN A 101 2.18 9.63 -23.70
CA ASN A 101 3.47 10.20 -24.10
C ASN A 101 4.46 9.15 -24.65
N TYR A 102 4.21 7.85 -24.45
CA TYR A 102 5.10 6.77 -24.90
C TYR A 102 4.38 5.73 -25.79
N GLY A 103 3.21 6.10 -26.35
CA GLY A 103 2.46 5.26 -27.31
C GLY A 103 1.99 3.92 -26.74
N GLY A 104 1.75 3.85 -25.42
CA GLY A 104 1.32 2.60 -24.76
C GLY A 104 2.46 1.59 -24.54
N ILE A 105 3.72 1.98 -24.75
CA ILE A 105 4.87 1.10 -24.56
C ILE A 105 5.61 1.50 -23.29
N VAL A 106 5.70 0.59 -22.32
CA VAL A 106 6.46 0.82 -21.07
C VAL A 106 7.94 1.04 -21.41
N PRO A 107 8.54 2.16 -20.95
CA PRO A 107 9.92 2.50 -21.27
C PRO A 107 10.92 1.41 -20.85
N ARG A 108 11.97 1.23 -21.66
CA ARG A 108 13.04 0.25 -21.40
C ARG A 108 14.29 0.84 -20.78
N ASP A 109 14.38 2.15 -20.65
CA ASP A 109 15.50 2.80 -20.00
C ASP A 109 15.13 3.28 -18.58
N ARG A 110 16.09 3.16 -17.65
CA ARG A 110 15.91 3.49 -16.24
C ARG A 110 15.47 4.93 -16.02
N LYS A 111 16.08 5.87 -16.71
CA LYS A 111 15.83 7.30 -16.51
C LYS A 111 14.38 7.67 -16.85
N THR A 112 13.88 7.19 -17.97
CA THR A 112 12.49 7.40 -18.39
C THR A 112 11.54 6.64 -17.47
N MET A 113 11.87 5.38 -17.11
CA MET A 113 11.03 4.60 -16.21
C MET A 113 10.91 5.25 -14.83
N GLU A 114 11.99 5.77 -14.24
CA GLU A 114 11.97 6.48 -12.96
C GLU A 114 11.28 7.85 -13.01
N SER A 115 11.09 8.44 -14.19
CA SER A 115 10.34 9.70 -14.34
C SER A 115 8.82 9.49 -14.23
N LEU A 116 8.34 8.27 -14.42
CA LEU A 116 6.91 7.94 -14.33
C LEU A 116 6.40 8.07 -12.89
N LYS A 117 5.17 8.52 -12.74
CA LYS A 117 4.57 8.74 -11.43
C LYS A 117 4.50 7.46 -10.60
N GLY A 118 5.12 7.49 -9.42
CA GLY A 118 5.13 6.36 -8.48
C GLY A 118 6.16 5.28 -8.76
N VAL A 119 6.99 5.45 -9.77
CA VAL A 119 8.10 4.56 -10.08
C VAL A 119 9.36 5.09 -9.39
N GLY A 120 9.87 4.34 -8.45
CA GLY A 120 11.18 4.55 -7.84
C GLY A 120 12.20 3.55 -8.39
N SER A 121 13.44 3.67 -7.93
CA SER A 121 14.56 2.88 -8.44
C SER A 121 14.34 1.36 -8.29
N TYR A 122 13.67 0.93 -7.22
CA TYR A 122 13.25 -0.46 -7.04
C TYR A 122 12.28 -0.92 -8.14
N THR A 123 11.17 -0.20 -8.32
CA THR A 123 10.14 -0.59 -9.31
C THR A 123 10.69 -0.55 -10.73
N ALA A 124 11.50 0.47 -11.06
CA ALA A 124 12.17 0.54 -12.36
C ALA A 124 13.07 -0.67 -12.59
N GLY A 125 13.95 -0.99 -11.64
CA GLY A 125 14.85 -2.15 -11.74
C GLY A 125 14.10 -3.47 -11.85
N ALA A 126 13.01 -3.65 -11.12
CA ALA A 126 12.17 -4.84 -11.18
C ALA A 126 11.52 -5.01 -12.56
N VAL A 127 10.83 -3.98 -13.06
CA VAL A 127 10.17 -4.06 -14.38
C VAL A 127 11.19 -4.25 -15.49
N LEU A 128 12.28 -3.48 -15.50
CA LEU A 128 13.30 -3.54 -16.55
C LEU A 128 13.98 -4.90 -16.59
N SER A 129 14.35 -5.47 -15.47
CA SER A 129 15.03 -6.76 -15.43
C SER A 129 14.08 -7.93 -15.68
N MET A 130 12.88 -7.93 -15.12
CA MET A 130 11.95 -9.05 -15.22
C MET A 130 11.19 -9.10 -16.54
N ALA A 131 10.82 -7.94 -17.11
CA ALA A 131 10.08 -7.89 -18.37
C ALA A 131 11.00 -7.85 -19.60
N TYR A 132 12.13 -7.16 -19.48
CA TYR A 132 12.98 -6.86 -20.63
C TYR A 132 14.36 -7.50 -20.57
N ASN A 133 14.68 -8.21 -19.48
CA ASN A 133 15.98 -8.78 -19.20
C ASN A 133 17.11 -7.74 -19.23
N GLU A 134 16.81 -6.47 -18.92
CA GLU A 134 17.82 -5.43 -18.80
C GLU A 134 18.67 -5.65 -17.53
N PRO A 135 19.98 -5.39 -17.55
CA PRO A 135 20.87 -5.63 -16.42
C PRO A 135 20.68 -4.58 -15.31
N GLU A 136 19.51 -4.58 -14.70
CA GLU A 136 19.05 -3.61 -13.72
C GLU A 136 18.76 -4.25 -12.37
N VAL A 137 19.18 -3.59 -11.29
CA VAL A 137 18.98 -4.09 -9.92
C VAL A 137 17.67 -3.63 -9.32
N ALA A 138 17.00 -4.53 -8.59
CA ALA A 138 15.80 -4.27 -7.82
C ALA A 138 16.09 -4.45 -6.31
N VAL A 139 16.52 -3.38 -5.65
CA VAL A 139 16.96 -3.43 -4.24
C VAL A 139 15.81 -3.12 -3.29
N ASP A 140 15.22 -4.15 -2.73
CA ASP A 140 14.17 -4.08 -1.69
C ASP A 140 14.71 -4.36 -0.28
N GLY A 141 13.81 -4.43 0.70
CA GLY A 141 14.17 -4.78 2.08
C GLY A 141 14.73 -6.20 2.26
N ASN A 142 14.41 -7.14 1.35
CA ASN A 142 14.98 -8.49 1.35
C ASN A 142 16.41 -8.45 0.87
N VAL A 143 16.65 -7.80 -0.25
CA VAL A 143 17.99 -7.63 -0.83
C VAL A 143 18.93 -6.94 0.16
N LEU A 144 18.49 -5.83 0.76
CA LEU A 144 19.28 -5.12 1.79
C LEU A 144 19.65 -6.03 2.97
N ARG A 145 18.72 -6.87 3.43
CA ARG A 145 18.96 -7.81 4.52
C ARG A 145 19.92 -8.93 4.14
N ILE A 146 19.71 -9.53 2.96
CA ILE A 146 20.55 -10.62 2.45
C ILE A 146 22.01 -10.15 2.33
N TYR A 147 22.21 -9.02 1.66
CA TYR A 147 23.55 -8.46 1.44
C TYR A 147 24.21 -7.99 2.74
N ALA A 148 23.42 -7.39 3.66
CA ALA A 148 23.97 -7.03 4.97
C ALA A 148 24.48 -8.26 5.74
N ARG A 149 23.80 -9.41 5.64
CA ARG A 149 24.27 -10.68 6.25
C ARG A 149 25.40 -11.33 5.45
N LEU A 150 25.26 -11.42 4.15
CA LEU A 150 26.21 -12.11 3.28
C LEU A 150 27.60 -11.47 3.36
N TYR A 151 27.68 -10.15 3.35
CA TYR A 151 28.91 -9.36 3.41
C TYR A 151 29.20 -8.72 4.77
N ARG A 152 28.45 -9.11 5.82
CA ARG A 152 28.59 -8.66 7.21
C ARG A 152 28.65 -7.13 7.36
N ILE A 153 27.69 -6.44 6.72
CA ILE A 153 27.60 -4.95 6.70
C ILE A 153 26.80 -4.47 7.89
N PHE A 154 27.43 -3.67 8.76
CA PHE A 154 26.80 -3.07 9.97
C PHE A 154 26.28 -1.65 9.76
N ASP A 155 26.36 -1.08 8.56
CA ASP A 155 25.70 0.18 8.27
C ASP A 155 24.17 0.02 8.40
N ASP A 156 23.50 1.08 8.93
CA ASP A 156 22.05 1.11 9.00
C ASP A 156 21.44 1.04 7.60
N ILE A 157 20.79 -0.07 7.27
CA ILE A 157 20.18 -0.31 5.96
C ILE A 157 18.99 0.62 5.65
N LEU A 158 18.50 1.39 6.62
CA LEU A 158 17.47 2.41 6.41
C LEU A 158 18.09 3.77 6.05
N SER A 159 19.37 3.98 6.32
CA SER A 159 20.09 5.19 5.96
C SER A 159 20.38 5.25 4.45
N THR A 160 20.48 6.47 3.91
CA THR A 160 20.87 6.69 2.50
C THR A 160 22.26 6.12 2.22
N LYS A 161 23.21 6.27 3.17
CA LYS A 161 24.57 5.74 3.05
C LYS A 161 24.56 4.21 2.97
N GLY A 162 23.88 3.54 3.90
CA GLY A 162 23.82 2.06 3.92
C GLY A 162 23.13 1.48 2.69
N LYS A 163 22.01 2.08 2.26
CA LYS A 163 21.35 1.68 1.01
C LYS A 163 22.28 1.80 -0.20
N LYS A 164 22.93 2.96 -0.37
CA LYS A 164 23.84 3.21 -1.51
C LYS A 164 25.02 2.24 -1.51
N ALA A 165 25.61 1.97 -0.35
CA ALA A 165 26.73 1.03 -0.23
C ALA A 165 26.32 -0.40 -0.64
N ILE A 166 25.16 -0.87 -0.17
CA ILE A 166 24.65 -2.20 -0.53
C ILE A 166 24.27 -2.25 -2.00
N THR A 167 23.57 -1.24 -2.53
CA THR A 167 23.18 -1.19 -3.95
C THR A 167 24.39 -1.33 -4.88
N ALA A 168 25.50 -0.65 -4.59
CA ALA A 168 26.72 -0.77 -5.37
C ALA A 168 27.27 -2.22 -5.41
N ILE A 169 27.18 -2.96 -4.30
CA ILE A 169 27.58 -4.37 -4.26
C ILE A 169 26.59 -5.23 -5.06
N VAL A 170 25.29 -4.92 -5.02
CA VAL A 170 24.28 -5.65 -5.81
C VAL A 170 24.55 -5.45 -7.31
N GLU A 171 24.86 -4.22 -7.75
CA GLU A 171 25.22 -3.91 -9.13
C GLU A 171 26.47 -4.66 -9.60
N GLU A 172 27.51 -4.77 -8.74
CA GLU A 172 28.74 -5.53 -9.04
C GLU A 172 28.50 -7.05 -9.16
N THR A 173 27.45 -7.57 -8.52
CA THR A 173 27.18 -9.03 -8.44
C THR A 173 26.05 -9.48 -9.36
N LEU A 174 25.37 -8.55 -10.06
CA LEU A 174 24.26 -8.83 -10.95
C LEU A 174 24.73 -9.65 -12.17
N PRO A 175 24.17 -10.84 -12.42
CA PRO A 175 24.45 -11.59 -13.66
C PRO A 175 23.73 -10.93 -14.84
N HIS A 176 24.47 -10.70 -15.94
CA HIS A 176 23.94 -10.01 -17.12
C HIS A 176 23.08 -10.90 -18.01
N ASP A 177 23.20 -12.20 -17.90
CA ASP A 177 22.42 -13.19 -18.65
C ASP A 177 21.03 -13.45 -18.07
N ARG A 178 20.90 -13.36 -16.73
CA ARG A 178 19.65 -13.64 -16.00
C ARG A 178 19.32 -12.60 -14.91
N PRO A 179 19.30 -11.28 -15.21
CA PRO A 179 19.12 -10.25 -14.19
C PRO A 179 17.74 -10.31 -13.55
N GLY A 180 16.68 -10.59 -14.32
CA GLY A 180 15.30 -10.73 -13.82
C GLY A 180 15.17 -11.92 -12.86
N ASP A 181 15.73 -13.07 -13.21
CA ASP A 181 15.75 -14.26 -12.35
C ASP A 181 16.53 -14.01 -11.06
N PHE A 182 17.65 -13.31 -11.15
CA PHE A 182 18.47 -12.97 -9.99
C PHE A 182 17.73 -12.07 -9.00
N ASN A 183 17.05 -11.02 -9.47
CA ASN A 183 16.26 -10.16 -8.62
C ASN A 183 15.11 -10.93 -7.96
N GLN A 184 14.39 -11.76 -8.71
CA GLN A 184 13.32 -12.61 -8.19
C GLN A 184 13.86 -13.67 -7.20
N ALA A 185 15.02 -14.27 -7.49
CA ALA A 185 15.68 -15.22 -6.60
C ALA A 185 15.99 -14.59 -5.23
N LEU A 186 16.52 -13.37 -5.21
CA LEU A 186 16.77 -12.64 -3.96
C LEU A 186 15.50 -12.37 -3.17
N MET A 187 14.40 -12.03 -3.84
CA MET A 187 13.10 -11.79 -3.19
C MET A 187 12.52 -13.08 -2.60
N ASP A 188 12.51 -14.17 -3.37
CA ASP A 188 12.02 -15.47 -2.92
C ASP A 188 12.89 -16.04 -1.79
N PHE A 189 14.20 -16.01 -1.95
CA PHE A 189 15.16 -16.43 -0.94
C PHE A 189 15.04 -15.63 0.36
N GLY A 190 14.85 -14.32 0.26
CA GLY A 190 14.62 -13.46 1.41
C GLY A 190 13.32 -13.75 2.16
N SER A 191 12.28 -14.21 1.45
CA SER A 191 11.01 -14.56 2.06
C SER A 191 10.93 -15.99 2.59
N ALA A 192 11.70 -16.93 2.01
CA ALA A 192 11.66 -18.35 2.34
C ALA A 192 12.80 -18.81 3.27
N VAL A 193 14.03 -18.36 3.04
CA VAL A 193 15.25 -18.85 3.71
C VAL A 193 15.89 -17.79 4.59
N CYS A 194 16.35 -16.67 4.01
CA CYS A 194 17.00 -15.59 4.75
C CYS A 194 15.99 -14.63 5.37
N ILE A 195 15.06 -15.15 6.16
CA ILE A 195 13.96 -14.40 6.77
C ILE A 195 14.43 -13.38 7.83
N PRO A 196 13.58 -12.38 8.20
CA PRO A 196 14.01 -11.25 9.04
C PRO A 196 14.55 -11.64 10.43
N LYS A 197 13.79 -12.41 11.20
CA LYS A 197 14.14 -12.69 12.62
C LYS A 197 15.09 -13.88 12.76
N THR A 198 14.65 -15.06 12.34
CA THR A 198 15.39 -16.32 12.51
C THR A 198 15.63 -16.93 11.13
N PRO A 199 16.73 -16.60 10.44
CA PRO A 199 17.03 -17.16 9.12
C PRO A 199 17.25 -18.65 9.20
N ARG A 200 16.81 -19.37 8.15
CA ARG A 200 16.95 -20.84 8.03
C ARG A 200 18.32 -21.20 7.45
N CYS A 201 19.38 -20.92 8.21
CA CYS A 201 20.76 -21.11 7.74
C CYS A 201 21.09 -22.57 7.44
N GLY A 202 20.44 -23.55 8.07
CA GLY A 202 20.61 -24.97 7.78
C GLY A 202 20.09 -25.41 6.41
N GLU A 203 19.16 -24.64 5.81
CA GLU A 203 18.57 -24.88 4.48
C GLU A 203 19.19 -23.94 3.42
N CYS A 204 20.14 -23.09 3.81
CA CYS A 204 20.66 -22.02 2.96
C CYS A 204 21.72 -22.55 1.97
N PRO A 205 21.50 -22.45 0.64
CA PRO A 205 22.43 -22.95 -0.36
C PRO A 205 23.75 -22.18 -0.39
N ILE A 206 23.79 -20.97 0.17
CA ILE A 206 24.95 -20.08 0.15
C ILE A 206 25.56 -19.86 1.54
N VAL A 207 25.21 -20.71 2.52
CA VAL A 207 25.62 -20.54 3.93
C VAL A 207 27.13 -20.48 4.13
N ASN A 208 27.88 -21.30 3.39
CA ASN A 208 29.34 -21.37 3.49
C ASN A 208 30.05 -20.10 3.02
N MET A 209 29.36 -19.23 2.28
CA MET A 209 29.88 -17.95 1.80
C MET A 209 29.32 -16.75 2.57
N CYS A 210 28.45 -17.02 3.57
CA CYS A 210 27.83 -15.98 4.38
C CYS A 210 28.73 -15.58 5.57
N GLU A 211 29.30 -14.38 5.52
CA GLU A 211 30.16 -13.88 6.60
C GLU A 211 29.41 -13.75 7.94
N ALA A 212 28.16 -13.27 7.94
CA ALA A 212 27.37 -13.19 9.17
C ALA A 212 27.17 -14.55 9.83
N TYR A 213 27.04 -15.62 9.06
CA TYR A 213 26.94 -16.98 9.61
C TYR A 213 28.28 -17.44 10.18
N GLN A 214 29.38 -17.25 9.46
CA GLN A 214 30.73 -17.62 9.89
C GLN A 214 31.13 -16.93 11.20
N TYR A 215 30.77 -15.64 11.36
CA TYR A 215 31.07 -14.83 12.54
C TYR A 215 29.95 -14.84 13.60
N LYS A 216 28.87 -15.62 13.42
CA LYS A 216 27.72 -15.71 14.35
C LYS A 216 27.03 -14.38 14.59
N ASP A 217 26.89 -13.54 13.55
CA ASP A 217 26.26 -12.22 13.60
C ASP A 217 24.91 -12.16 12.87
N THR A 218 24.31 -13.30 12.51
CA THR A 218 23.05 -13.36 11.77
C THR A 218 21.85 -12.73 12.48
N ASP A 219 21.87 -12.74 13.81
CA ASP A 219 20.85 -12.13 14.68
C ASP A 219 21.06 -10.61 14.84
N LYS A 220 22.29 -10.14 14.72
CA LYS A 220 22.66 -8.72 14.81
C LYS A 220 22.40 -7.97 13.49
N LEU A 221 22.30 -8.70 12.39
CA LEU A 221 22.14 -8.13 11.04
C LEU A 221 20.78 -8.45 10.42
N PRO A 222 20.20 -7.51 9.67
CA PRO A 222 20.72 -6.17 9.36
C PRO A 222 20.49 -5.17 10.50
N VAL A 223 21.35 -4.15 10.62
CA VAL A 223 21.12 -3.00 11.50
C VAL A 223 20.00 -2.13 10.92
N ARG A 224 19.00 -1.80 11.74
CA ARG A 224 17.82 -1.00 11.34
C ARG A 224 17.45 -0.01 12.46
N ILE A 225 17.73 1.25 12.26
CA ILE A 225 17.42 2.31 13.23
C ILE A 225 16.12 3.01 12.83
N LYS A 226 15.01 2.63 13.47
CA LYS A 226 13.71 3.26 13.23
C LYS A 226 13.64 4.62 13.94
N LYS A 227 13.32 5.68 13.20
CA LYS A 227 13.20 7.05 13.70
C LYS A 227 11.75 7.56 13.84
N THR A 228 10.75 6.79 13.39
CA THR A 228 9.36 7.25 13.32
C THR A 228 8.67 7.03 14.67
N LYS A 229 8.16 8.11 15.28
CA LYS A 229 7.20 8.04 16.39
C LYS A 229 5.80 7.87 15.82
N VAL A 230 5.01 6.97 16.39
CA VAL A 230 3.59 6.81 16.07
C VAL A 230 2.80 7.79 16.92
N VAL A 231 1.99 8.64 16.29
CA VAL A 231 1.08 9.56 16.96
C VAL A 231 -0.26 8.85 17.16
N GLU A 232 -0.73 8.80 18.41
CA GLU A 232 -2.04 8.27 18.76
C GLU A 232 -3.11 9.34 18.55
N VAL A 233 -4.21 8.96 17.89
CA VAL A 233 -5.31 9.86 17.54
C VAL A 233 -6.62 9.18 17.96
N PRO A 234 -7.24 9.62 19.06
CA PRO A 234 -8.58 9.18 19.43
C PRO A 234 -9.62 9.86 18.55
N LEU A 235 -10.58 9.08 18.00
CA LEU A 235 -11.63 9.55 17.12
C LEU A 235 -13.00 9.17 17.68
N PHE A 236 -13.90 10.13 17.69
CA PHE A 236 -15.32 9.93 17.92
C PHE A 236 -16.04 9.90 16.56
N VAL A 237 -16.77 8.83 16.27
CA VAL A 237 -17.36 8.57 14.97
C VAL A 237 -18.88 8.46 15.09
N GLY A 238 -19.59 9.22 14.28
CA GLY A 238 -21.06 9.17 14.20
C GLY A 238 -21.52 8.37 12.99
N ILE A 239 -22.24 7.26 13.22
CA ILE A 239 -23.02 6.58 12.18
C ILE A 239 -24.39 7.27 12.18
N LEU A 240 -24.47 8.35 11.39
CA LEU A 240 -25.56 9.31 11.45
C LEU A 240 -26.56 9.07 10.33
N GLN A 241 -27.82 8.91 10.68
CA GLN A 241 -28.93 8.58 9.78
C GLN A 241 -29.94 9.73 9.67
N TYR A 242 -30.30 10.07 8.44
CA TYR A 242 -31.44 10.94 8.11
C TYR A 242 -32.40 10.13 7.24
N GLU A 243 -33.59 9.82 7.74
CA GLU A 243 -34.55 8.89 7.11
C GLU A 243 -33.84 7.55 6.76
N ASP A 244 -33.83 7.13 5.48
CA ASP A 244 -33.19 5.93 5.01
C ASP A 244 -31.73 6.18 4.54
N TYR A 245 -31.19 7.38 4.75
CA TYR A 245 -29.87 7.80 4.26
C TYR A 245 -28.88 7.98 5.40
N TYR A 246 -27.63 7.76 5.11
CA TYR A 246 -26.50 7.99 6.01
C TYR A 246 -25.68 9.18 5.54
N LEU A 247 -25.33 10.06 6.47
CA LEU A 247 -24.45 11.18 6.20
C LEU A 247 -23.00 10.69 6.10
N LEU A 248 -22.37 10.93 4.96
CA LEU A 248 -20.97 10.56 4.69
C LEU A 248 -20.16 11.79 4.31
N HIS A 249 -18.88 11.73 4.65
CA HIS A 249 -17.89 12.74 4.32
C HIS A 249 -16.82 12.18 3.38
N LYS A 250 -16.51 12.87 2.31
CA LYS A 250 -15.35 12.56 1.44
C LYS A 250 -14.12 13.28 1.97
N ARG A 251 -13.13 12.55 2.42
CA ARG A 251 -11.89 13.12 2.96
C ARG A 251 -11.20 14.05 1.95
N PRO A 252 -10.51 15.11 2.42
CA PRO A 252 -9.79 16.03 1.54
C PRO A 252 -8.83 15.32 0.58
N ASN A 253 -8.55 15.93 -0.57
CA ASN A 253 -7.58 15.41 -1.56
C ASN A 253 -6.11 15.55 -1.11
N ARG A 254 -5.86 15.49 0.20
CA ARG A 254 -4.52 15.53 0.82
C ARG A 254 -4.53 14.77 2.15
N GLY A 255 -3.36 14.33 2.58
CA GLY A 255 -3.21 13.64 3.86
C GLY A 255 -3.56 12.16 3.80
N LEU A 256 -3.83 11.57 4.97
CA LEU A 256 -4.09 10.15 5.15
C LEU A 256 -5.45 9.77 4.57
N LEU A 257 -5.54 8.68 3.81
CA LEU A 257 -6.77 8.15 3.20
C LEU A 257 -7.52 9.22 2.38
N ARG A 258 -6.79 10.07 1.64
CA ARG A 258 -7.32 11.19 0.84
C ARG A 258 -8.40 10.73 -0.13
N SER A 259 -9.41 11.55 -0.34
CA SER A 259 -10.53 11.34 -1.26
C SER A 259 -11.32 10.05 -1.05
N MET A 260 -11.17 9.38 0.10
CA MET A 260 -11.97 8.23 0.49
C MET A 260 -13.15 8.66 1.36
N TRP A 261 -14.18 7.83 1.38
CA TRP A 261 -15.39 8.10 2.16
C TRP A 261 -15.27 7.61 3.60
N GLU A 262 -15.85 8.35 4.51
CA GLU A 262 -15.87 8.05 5.93
C GLU A 262 -17.20 8.49 6.58
N PHE A 263 -17.54 7.88 7.69
CA PHE A 263 -18.56 8.42 8.58
C PHE A 263 -18.06 9.71 9.24
N PRO A 264 -18.93 10.71 9.56
CA PRO A 264 -18.57 11.91 10.30
C PRO A 264 -17.72 11.57 11.54
N SER A 265 -16.62 12.27 11.73
CA SER A 265 -15.73 12.00 12.87
C SER A 265 -15.02 13.26 13.36
N VAL A 266 -14.78 13.31 14.66
CA VAL A 266 -14.04 14.38 15.33
C VAL A 266 -12.91 13.81 16.17
N GLU A 267 -11.78 14.52 16.28
CA GLU A 267 -10.70 14.13 17.18
C GLU A 267 -11.12 14.45 18.62
N MET A 268 -11.01 13.46 19.51
CA MET A 268 -11.32 13.62 20.93
C MET A 268 -10.06 14.08 21.68
N VAL A 269 -10.23 14.98 22.63
CA VAL A 269 -9.14 15.35 23.55
C VAL A 269 -9.22 14.52 24.82
N SER A 270 -10.38 14.27 25.41
CA SER A 270 -10.49 13.49 26.66
C SER A 270 -11.83 12.80 26.97
N ALA A 271 -12.99 13.33 26.62
CA ALA A 271 -14.28 12.85 27.12
C ALA A 271 -15.32 12.58 26.01
N PHE A 272 -16.35 11.75 26.36
CA PHE A 272 -17.50 11.47 25.49
C PHE A 272 -18.22 12.74 25.10
N ASP A 273 -18.50 13.62 26.07
CA ASP A 273 -19.24 14.87 25.88
C ASP A 273 -18.57 15.86 24.90
N GLU A 274 -17.23 15.79 24.78
CA GLU A 274 -16.50 16.59 23.79
C GLU A 274 -16.69 16.02 22.36
N GLY A 275 -16.71 14.70 22.23
CA GLY A 275 -16.95 14.03 20.96
C GLY A 275 -18.39 14.25 20.47
N GLU A 276 -19.35 14.16 21.37
CA GLU A 276 -20.76 14.43 21.08
C GLU A 276 -20.96 15.87 20.60
N ARG A 277 -20.52 16.87 21.40
CA ARG A 277 -20.59 18.30 21.01
C ARG A 277 -19.87 18.57 19.70
N GLY A 278 -18.70 17.98 19.46
CA GLY A 278 -17.98 18.14 18.20
C GLY A 278 -18.75 17.61 17.00
N LEU A 279 -19.48 16.48 17.13
CA LEU A 279 -20.38 16.00 16.09
C LEU A 279 -21.62 16.89 15.93
N GLU A 280 -22.22 17.36 17.03
CA GLU A 280 -23.35 18.30 17.01
C GLU A 280 -22.98 19.58 16.26
N GLU A 281 -21.85 20.18 16.57
CA GLU A 281 -21.35 21.38 15.89
C GLU A 281 -21.14 21.12 14.39
N LEU A 282 -20.49 20.00 14.07
CA LEU A 282 -20.20 19.62 12.69
C LEU A 282 -21.48 19.45 11.86
N VAL A 283 -22.49 18.74 12.37
CA VAL A 283 -23.74 18.53 11.62
C VAL A 283 -24.63 19.77 11.60
N LYS A 284 -24.58 20.63 12.62
CA LYS A 284 -25.25 21.91 12.66
C LYS A 284 -24.78 22.84 11.53
N ASP A 285 -23.49 22.87 11.25
CA ASP A 285 -22.91 23.61 10.11
C ASP A 285 -23.42 23.09 8.75
N LEU A 286 -23.88 21.84 8.71
CA LEU A 286 -24.50 21.21 7.54
C LEU A 286 -26.03 21.36 7.49
N GLY A 287 -26.63 22.04 8.47
CA GLY A 287 -28.06 22.27 8.56
C GLY A 287 -28.86 21.14 9.22
N PHE A 288 -28.24 20.33 10.08
CA PHE A 288 -28.90 19.25 10.82
C PHE A 288 -28.85 19.46 12.34
N GLU A 289 -29.81 18.90 13.02
CA GLU A 289 -29.81 18.64 14.46
C GLU A 289 -29.50 17.16 14.69
N LEU A 290 -28.76 16.85 15.74
CA LEU A 290 -28.27 15.49 16.07
C LEU A 290 -28.97 14.98 17.35
N ALA A 291 -29.58 13.82 17.30
CA ALA A 291 -29.94 13.00 18.45
C ALA A 291 -29.03 11.80 18.57
N LEU A 292 -27.94 11.90 19.33
CA LEU A 292 -26.98 10.85 19.50
C LEU A 292 -27.44 9.79 20.52
N GLN A 293 -27.26 8.51 20.19
CA GLN A 293 -27.52 7.41 21.10
C GLN A 293 -26.23 7.16 21.94
N PRO A 294 -26.29 7.25 23.29
CA PRO A 294 -25.10 7.16 24.15
C PRO A 294 -24.60 5.72 24.33
N VAL A 295 -24.87 4.85 23.36
CA VAL A 295 -24.46 3.44 23.38
C VAL A 295 -23.33 3.23 22.37
N LEU A 296 -22.17 2.82 22.89
CA LEU A 296 -21.03 2.46 22.06
C LEU A 296 -21.38 1.28 21.13
N VAL A 297 -21.30 1.49 19.82
CA VAL A 297 -21.62 0.48 18.81
C VAL A 297 -20.40 -0.37 18.49
N LYS A 298 -19.23 0.24 18.34
CA LYS A 298 -17.99 -0.42 17.97
C LYS A 298 -16.76 0.36 18.40
N GLU A 299 -15.73 -0.37 18.85
CA GLU A 299 -14.37 0.18 18.99
C GLU A 299 -13.46 -0.40 17.91
N ILE A 300 -12.65 0.44 17.28
CA ILE A 300 -11.67 0.03 16.28
C ILE A 300 -10.33 0.67 16.60
N THR A 301 -9.30 -0.15 16.73
CA THR A 301 -7.91 0.32 16.70
C THR A 301 -7.32 0.04 15.31
N HIS A 302 -6.80 1.08 14.66
CA HIS A 302 -6.14 0.95 13.38
C HIS A 302 -4.76 1.62 13.37
N ILE A 303 -3.74 0.88 12.94
CA ILE A 303 -2.34 1.32 12.97
C ILE A 303 -1.88 1.63 11.55
N PHE A 304 -1.47 2.88 11.34
CA PHE A 304 -0.76 3.34 10.15
C PHE A 304 0.75 3.42 10.42
N SER A 305 1.55 3.74 9.42
CA SER A 305 3.01 3.86 9.57
C SER A 305 3.44 4.89 10.63
N HIS A 306 2.67 5.99 10.78
CA HIS A 306 3.02 7.14 11.63
C HIS A 306 1.86 7.60 12.52
N ARG A 307 0.68 6.99 12.44
CA ARG A 307 -0.50 7.27 13.25
C ARG A 307 -1.17 5.99 13.72
N LYS A 308 -1.86 6.08 14.84
CA LYS A 308 -2.69 5.01 15.39
C LYS A 308 -4.02 5.63 15.77
N TRP A 309 -5.09 5.20 15.10
CA TRP A 309 -6.43 5.66 15.38
C TRP A 309 -7.10 4.75 16.41
N PHE A 310 -7.70 5.38 17.42
CA PHE A 310 -8.61 4.75 18.36
C PHE A 310 -9.99 5.32 18.10
N MET A 311 -10.84 4.55 17.44
CA MET A 311 -12.15 4.98 16.99
C MET A 311 -13.22 4.43 17.93
N LYS A 312 -14.09 5.29 18.45
CA LYS A 312 -15.32 4.91 19.14
C LYS A 312 -16.51 5.36 18.29
N ALA A 313 -17.34 4.39 17.85
CA ALA A 313 -18.46 4.65 16.96
C ALA A 313 -19.79 4.62 17.72
N PHE A 314 -20.64 5.61 17.46
CA PHE A 314 -21.95 5.77 18.03
C PHE A 314 -22.99 5.97 16.92
N ARG A 315 -24.27 5.64 17.18
CA ARG A 315 -25.35 5.93 16.27
C ARG A 315 -26.01 7.24 16.65
N GLY A 316 -26.57 7.92 15.66
CA GLY A 316 -27.41 9.10 15.88
C GLY A 316 -28.38 9.32 14.74
N ASP A 317 -29.48 9.93 15.09
CA ASP A 317 -30.54 10.31 14.15
C ASP A 317 -30.39 11.81 13.85
N LEU A 318 -30.49 12.16 12.57
CA LEU A 318 -30.42 13.53 12.07
C LEU A 318 -31.83 14.06 11.78
N THR A 319 -32.07 15.30 12.16
CA THR A 319 -33.24 16.04 11.75
C THR A 319 -32.77 17.27 10.97
N TYR A 320 -33.35 17.53 9.80
CA TYR A 320 -32.99 18.72 9.04
C TYR A 320 -33.58 19.98 9.69
N ALA A 321 -32.73 20.96 9.99
CA ALA A 321 -33.09 22.16 10.75
C ALA A 321 -33.73 23.29 9.90
N GLY A 322 -33.77 23.13 8.55
CA GLY A 322 -34.39 24.12 7.65
C GLY A 322 -35.90 24.08 7.61
N ASP A 323 -36.54 25.00 6.86
CA ASP A 323 -38.00 25.07 6.69
C ASP A 323 -38.57 23.85 5.97
N ALA A 324 -38.84 22.80 6.75
CA ALA A 324 -38.80 21.41 6.32
C ALA A 324 -40.13 20.74 6.05
N LYS A 325 -41.26 21.46 5.96
CA LYS A 325 -42.55 20.74 5.78
C LYS A 325 -42.67 19.93 4.50
N ASN A 326 -41.78 20.08 3.50
CA ASN A 326 -41.76 19.29 2.25
C ASN A 326 -40.41 19.31 1.53
N ILE A 327 -39.26 19.36 2.24
CA ILE A 327 -37.96 19.31 1.56
C ILE A 327 -37.60 17.86 1.19
N THR A 328 -37.18 17.62 -0.07
CA THR A 328 -36.73 16.31 -0.49
C THR A 328 -35.26 16.12 -0.17
N VAL A 329 -34.82 14.85 -0.03
CA VAL A 329 -33.41 14.51 0.19
C VAL A 329 -32.51 15.08 -0.91
N GLU A 330 -32.98 15.10 -2.17
CA GLU A 330 -32.24 15.66 -3.30
C GLU A 330 -32.04 17.19 -3.16
N ALA A 331 -33.02 17.89 -2.55
CA ALA A 331 -32.90 19.32 -2.29
C ALA A 331 -31.93 19.61 -1.15
N ILE A 332 -31.91 18.78 -0.10
CA ILE A 332 -30.91 18.82 0.97
C ILE A 332 -29.51 18.53 0.39
N GLN A 333 -29.39 17.47 -0.40
CA GLN A 333 -28.11 17.07 -1.03
C GLN A 333 -27.47 18.21 -1.85
N LYS A 334 -28.27 19.02 -2.55
CA LYS A 334 -27.78 20.18 -3.32
C LYS A 334 -27.25 21.31 -2.44
N GLN A 335 -27.65 21.37 -1.18
CA GLN A 335 -27.23 22.39 -0.21
C GLN A 335 -25.98 21.94 0.55
N LEU A 336 -25.69 20.63 0.61
CA LEU A 336 -24.50 20.12 1.26
C LEU A 336 -23.23 20.54 0.49
N PRO A 337 -22.11 20.79 1.19
CA PRO A 337 -20.81 20.92 0.56
C PRO A 337 -20.50 19.69 -0.30
N LYS A 338 -19.70 19.87 -1.36
CA LYS A 338 -19.39 18.82 -2.37
C LYS A 338 -18.74 17.55 -1.80
N ASP A 339 -18.16 17.66 -0.63
CA ASP A 339 -17.49 16.57 0.10
C ASP A 339 -18.41 15.86 1.12
N TRP A 340 -19.71 16.25 1.15
CA TRP A 340 -20.72 15.63 2.00
C TRP A 340 -21.86 15.05 1.17
N MET A 341 -22.33 13.87 1.56
CA MET A 341 -23.43 13.19 0.86
C MET A 341 -24.34 12.42 1.82
N LEU A 342 -25.61 12.38 1.45
CA LEU A 342 -26.61 11.47 2.01
C LEU A 342 -26.75 10.27 1.09
N ILE A 343 -26.40 9.07 1.56
CA ILE A 343 -26.27 7.85 0.76
C ILE A 343 -27.08 6.74 1.42
N LYS A 344 -27.81 5.97 0.64
CA LYS A 344 -28.51 4.78 1.15
C LYS A 344 -27.51 3.66 1.44
N ARG A 345 -27.89 2.79 2.38
CA ARG A 345 -27.04 1.68 2.80
C ARG A 345 -26.70 0.70 1.67
N ASP A 346 -27.64 0.41 0.79
CA ASP A 346 -27.47 -0.48 -0.36
C ASP A 346 -26.46 0.03 -1.40
N GLU A 347 -26.24 1.35 -1.42
CA GLU A 347 -25.25 2.00 -2.28
C GLU A 347 -23.82 2.00 -1.68
N PHE A 348 -23.62 1.58 -0.43
CA PHE A 348 -22.31 1.62 0.25
C PHE A 348 -21.22 0.84 -0.48
N ALA A 349 -21.60 -0.19 -1.23
CA ALA A 349 -20.67 -1.00 -2.02
C ALA A 349 -20.02 -0.22 -3.18
N ASP A 350 -20.64 0.86 -3.64
CA ASP A 350 -20.15 1.68 -4.77
C ASP A 350 -19.09 2.71 -4.35
N TYR A 351 -18.84 2.84 -3.04
CA TYR A 351 -17.96 3.86 -2.48
C TYR A 351 -16.65 3.29 -1.96
N ALA A 352 -15.56 4.01 -2.23
CA ALA A 352 -14.24 3.66 -1.71
C ALA A 352 -14.08 4.14 -0.26
N TRP A 353 -14.26 3.25 0.69
CA TRP A 353 -14.21 3.55 2.12
C TRP A 353 -12.78 3.72 2.66
N ALA A 354 -12.60 4.72 3.51
CA ALA A 354 -11.43 4.80 4.38
C ALA A 354 -11.38 3.53 5.25
N GLY A 355 -10.33 2.70 5.12
CA GLY A 355 -10.31 1.32 5.59
C GLY A 355 -10.88 1.07 7.01
N PRO A 356 -10.55 1.88 8.06
CA PRO A 356 -11.17 1.73 9.37
C PRO A 356 -12.69 2.00 9.36
N HIS A 357 -13.16 2.99 8.59
CA HIS A 357 -14.59 3.31 8.48
C HIS A 357 -15.36 2.26 7.68
N GLY A 358 -14.73 1.60 6.70
CA GLY A 358 -15.33 0.46 6.00
C GLY A 358 -15.73 -0.69 6.92
N LYS A 359 -15.07 -0.85 8.09
CA LYS A 359 -15.45 -1.83 9.10
C LYS A 359 -16.68 -1.43 9.92
N LEU A 360 -17.14 -0.20 9.78
CA LEU A 360 -18.33 0.33 10.45
C LEU A 360 -19.60 0.24 9.57
N THR A 361 -19.45 -0.04 8.27
CA THR A 361 -20.58 -0.13 7.34
C THR A 361 -21.58 -1.23 7.74
N GLU A 362 -21.09 -2.32 8.35
CA GLU A 362 -21.95 -3.39 8.89
C GLU A 362 -22.79 -2.93 10.08
N MET A 363 -22.42 -1.81 10.74
CA MET A 363 -23.13 -1.26 11.88
C MET A 363 -24.24 -0.31 11.46
N ALA A 364 -24.28 0.17 10.22
CA ALA A 364 -25.44 0.85 9.63
C ALA A 364 -26.55 -0.20 9.42
N LYS A 365 -27.76 0.06 9.94
CA LYS A 365 -28.90 -0.88 9.90
C LYS A 365 -29.83 -0.61 8.73
#